data_efb18ead005e504faabd67722a83c873
#
_entry.id   efb18ead005e504faabd67722a83c873
#
_cell.length_a   1.000
_cell.length_b   1.000
_cell.length_c   1.000
_cell.angle_alpha   90.00
_cell.angle_beta   90.00
_cell.angle_gamma   90.00
#
_symmetry.space_group_name_H-M   'P 1'
#
loop_
_entity.id
_entity.type
_entity.pdbx_description
1 polymer ?
#
loop_
_entity_poly.entity_id
_entity_poly.type
_entity_poly.pdbx_seq_one_letter_code
_entity_poly.pdbx_strand_id
1 'polypeptide(L)'
;MKRYRFSSGDEETSRRAEQQFLRITENMTDEQRDAVLKMMIELQKQMFFQEPWLLKKFSGKEQAQILAQYTREEQLIMLARFDLELQHWKDKNKNS
;
A
#
# COMPACT_ATOMS: atom_id res chain seq x y z
N MET A 1 13.81 -22.59 -3.52
CA MET A 1 13.20 -21.64 -2.59
C MET A 1 12.20 -20.75 -3.33
N LYS A 2 11.00 -20.63 -2.81
CA LYS A 2 9.98 -19.78 -3.41
C LYS A 2 10.36 -18.30 -3.28
N ARG A 3 10.21 -17.56 -4.36
CA ARG A 3 10.51 -16.13 -4.37
C ARG A 3 9.22 -15.31 -4.22
N TYR A 4 9.34 -14.20 -3.51
CA TYR A 4 8.25 -13.29 -3.28
C TYR A 4 8.56 -11.93 -3.92
N ARG A 5 7.60 -11.40 -4.68
CA ARG A 5 7.75 -10.09 -5.31
C ARG A 5 6.94 -9.04 -4.58
N PHE A 6 7.59 -7.94 -4.28
CA PHE A 6 6.95 -6.78 -3.67
C PHE A 6 6.94 -5.64 -4.67
N SER A 7 5.76 -5.07 -4.87
CA SER A 7 5.60 -3.93 -5.79
C SER A 7 5.97 -2.64 -5.05
N SER A 8 7.25 -2.38 -4.90
CA SER A 8 7.69 -1.18 -4.21
C SER A 8 8.87 -0.55 -4.94
N GLY A 9 8.57 0.38 -5.83
CA GLY A 9 9.56 1.19 -6.48
C GLY A 9 10.49 0.40 -7.40
N ASP A 10 11.79 0.52 -7.17
CA ASP A 10 12.78 -0.11 -8.01
C ASP A 10 13.09 -1.55 -7.57
N GLU A 11 13.90 -2.22 -8.37
CA GLU A 11 14.26 -3.61 -8.16
C GLU A 11 15.05 -3.83 -6.87
N GLU A 12 15.86 -2.86 -6.50
CA GLU A 12 16.66 -2.93 -5.28
C GLU A 12 15.78 -2.85 -4.04
N THR A 13 14.82 -1.95 -4.04
CA THR A 13 13.86 -1.80 -2.93
C THR A 13 13.02 -3.07 -2.79
N SER A 14 12.58 -3.62 -3.91
CA SER A 14 11.81 -4.87 -3.92
C SER A 14 12.63 -6.03 -3.36
N ARG A 15 13.92 -6.11 -3.72
CA ARG A 15 14.81 -7.14 -3.23
C ARG A 15 15.04 -7.02 -1.73
N ARG A 16 15.20 -5.81 -1.23
CA ARG A 16 15.37 -5.57 0.22
C ARG A 16 14.12 -5.97 0.98
N ALA A 17 12.94 -5.64 0.44
CA ALA A 17 11.68 -6.01 1.05
C ALA A 17 11.53 -7.54 1.11
N GLU A 18 11.89 -8.23 0.04
CA GLU A 18 11.88 -9.69 0.00
C GLU A 18 12.81 -10.28 1.05
N GLN A 19 14.04 -9.77 1.13
CA GLN A 19 15.02 -10.25 2.10
C GLN A 19 14.56 -10.03 3.53
N GLN A 20 13.98 -8.87 3.81
CA GLN A 20 13.44 -8.57 5.13
C GLN A 20 12.27 -9.49 5.48
N PHE A 21 11.39 -9.72 4.52
CA PHE A 21 10.26 -10.64 4.69
C PHE A 21 10.75 -12.06 4.99
N LEU A 22 11.74 -12.54 4.23
CA LEU A 22 12.31 -13.88 4.43
C LEU A 22 12.99 -14.00 5.78
N ARG A 23 13.63 -12.94 6.25
CA ARG A 23 14.28 -12.92 7.56
C ARG A 23 13.25 -13.01 8.69
N ILE A 24 12.18 -12.22 8.59
CA ILE A 24 11.13 -12.21 9.61
C ILE A 24 10.42 -13.56 9.69
N THR A 25 10.31 -14.24 8.54
CA THR A 25 9.57 -15.50 8.44
C THR A 25 10.47 -16.71 8.28
N GLU A 26 11.73 -16.64 8.72
CA GLU A 26 12.71 -17.70 8.44
C GLU A 26 12.34 -19.06 9.06
N ASN A 27 11.60 -19.05 10.18
CA ASN A 27 11.18 -20.29 10.85
C ASN A 27 9.79 -20.75 10.42
N MET A 28 9.24 -20.15 9.37
CA MET A 28 7.91 -20.48 8.87
C MET A 28 7.98 -21.35 7.62
N THR A 29 6.96 -22.18 7.43
CA THR A 29 6.78 -22.93 6.19
C THR A 29 6.34 -21.99 5.06
N ASP A 30 6.44 -22.46 3.81
CA ASP A 30 5.97 -21.68 2.67
C ASP A 30 4.49 -21.35 2.76
N GLU A 31 3.69 -22.26 3.27
CA GLU A 31 2.26 -22.03 3.47
C GLU A 31 2.02 -20.93 4.49
N GLN A 32 2.77 -20.94 5.59
CA GLN A 32 2.68 -19.90 6.61
C GLN A 32 3.11 -18.54 6.07
N ARG A 33 4.18 -18.51 5.26
CA ARG A 33 4.66 -17.29 4.60
C ARG A 33 3.61 -16.71 3.66
N ASP A 34 2.95 -17.59 2.89
CA ASP A 34 1.88 -17.14 2.00
C ASP A 34 0.72 -16.53 2.78
N ALA A 35 0.37 -17.09 3.92
CA ALA A 35 -0.69 -16.57 4.78
C ALA A 35 -0.31 -15.21 5.36
N VAL A 36 0.93 -15.05 5.80
CA VAL A 36 1.43 -13.77 6.32
C VAL A 36 1.42 -12.72 5.22
N LEU A 37 1.88 -13.08 4.03
CA LEU A 37 1.91 -12.16 2.90
C LEU A 37 0.51 -11.70 2.52
N LYS A 38 -0.45 -12.61 2.50
CA LYS A 38 -1.86 -12.29 2.24
C LYS A 38 -2.39 -11.31 3.28
N MET A 39 -2.08 -11.55 4.54
CA MET A 39 -2.49 -10.67 5.63
C MET A 39 -1.88 -9.28 5.48
N MET A 40 -0.61 -9.20 5.13
CA MET A 40 0.08 -7.93 4.90
C MET A 40 -0.57 -7.14 3.75
N ILE A 41 -0.91 -7.82 2.66
CA ILE A 41 -1.56 -7.20 1.52
C ILE A 41 -2.93 -6.65 1.92
N GLU A 42 -3.69 -7.42 2.68
CA GLU A 42 -5.02 -6.98 3.15
C GLU A 42 -4.92 -5.79 4.08
N LEU A 43 -3.98 -5.80 5.01
CA LEU A 43 -3.76 -4.68 5.92
C LEU A 43 -3.35 -3.42 5.16
N GLN A 44 -2.47 -3.55 4.18
CA GLN A 44 -2.04 -2.45 3.34
C GLN A 44 -3.21 -1.89 2.53
N LYS A 45 -4.04 -2.78 1.98
CA LYS A 45 -5.22 -2.38 1.23
C LYS A 45 -6.19 -1.58 2.11
N GLN A 46 -6.43 -2.04 3.34
CA GLN A 46 -7.30 -1.32 4.28
C GLN A 46 -6.71 0.04 4.65
N MET A 47 -5.40 0.10 4.85
CA MET A 47 -4.73 1.35 5.19
C MET A 47 -4.91 2.40 4.10
N PHE A 48 -4.68 2.05 2.85
CA PHE A 48 -4.86 2.99 1.73
C PHE A 48 -6.32 3.32 1.50
N PHE A 49 -7.22 2.40 1.79
CA PHE A 49 -8.65 2.67 1.68
C PHE A 49 -9.11 3.73 2.67
N GLN A 50 -8.62 3.67 3.91
CA GLN A 50 -8.98 4.62 4.94
C GLN A 50 -8.22 5.94 4.83
N GLU A 51 -6.96 5.89 4.38
CA GLU A 51 -6.09 7.05 4.28
C GLU A 51 -5.49 7.16 2.88
N PRO A 52 -6.32 7.42 1.85
CA PRO A 52 -5.84 7.42 0.45
C PRO A 52 -4.79 8.49 0.15
N TRP A 53 -4.70 9.53 0.96
CA TRP A 53 -3.65 10.55 0.79
C TRP A 53 -2.24 9.99 0.97
N LEU A 54 -2.09 8.82 1.58
CA LEU A 54 -0.79 8.15 1.70
C LEU A 54 -0.25 7.73 0.33
N LEU A 55 -1.12 7.63 -0.68
CA LEU A 55 -0.71 7.30 -2.05
C LEU A 55 0.12 8.40 -2.70
N LYS A 56 0.14 9.60 -2.15
CA LYS A 56 0.94 10.71 -2.69
C LYS A 56 2.44 10.40 -2.74
N LYS A 57 2.90 9.50 -1.90
CA LYS A 57 4.31 9.12 -1.84
C LYS A 57 4.75 8.25 -3.02
N PHE A 58 3.80 7.75 -3.79
CA PHE A 58 4.07 6.84 -4.89
C PHE A 58 3.98 7.58 -6.22
N SER A 59 4.70 7.06 -7.23
CA SER A 59 4.60 7.58 -8.58
C SER A 59 3.21 7.34 -9.14
N GLY A 60 2.84 8.06 -10.21
CA GLY A 60 1.55 7.88 -10.86
C GLY A 60 1.32 6.45 -11.31
N LYS A 61 2.36 5.79 -11.81
CA LYS A 61 2.30 4.41 -12.26
C LYS A 61 2.01 3.45 -11.10
N GLU A 62 2.69 3.65 -9.99
CA GLU A 62 2.49 2.84 -8.78
C GLU A 62 1.11 3.06 -8.19
N GLN A 63 0.65 4.32 -8.15
CA GLN A 63 -0.68 4.65 -7.69
C GLN A 63 -1.75 3.92 -8.52
N ALA A 64 -1.58 3.91 -9.84
CA ALA A 64 -2.50 3.21 -10.72
C ALA A 64 -2.54 1.71 -10.44
N GLN A 65 -1.39 1.11 -10.19
CA GLN A 65 -1.29 -0.31 -9.85
C GLN A 65 -1.99 -0.63 -8.53
N ILE A 66 -1.80 0.23 -7.53
CA ILE A 66 -2.44 0.06 -6.23
C ILE A 66 -3.95 0.22 -6.36
N LEU A 67 -4.39 1.25 -7.07
CA LEU A 67 -5.82 1.53 -7.25
C LEU A 67 -6.53 0.45 -8.05
N ALA A 68 -5.82 -0.27 -8.92
CA ALA A 68 -6.38 -1.37 -9.69
C ALA A 68 -6.88 -2.53 -8.82
N GLN A 69 -6.43 -2.61 -7.56
CA GLN A 69 -6.86 -3.64 -6.61
C GLN A 69 -8.22 -3.34 -5.99
N TYR A 70 -8.76 -2.14 -6.19
CA TYR A 70 -10.02 -1.70 -5.59
C TYR A 70 -11.12 -1.66 -6.64
N THR A 71 -12.36 -1.89 -6.20
CA THR A 71 -13.50 -1.73 -7.07
C THR A 71 -13.70 -0.25 -7.41
N ARG A 72 -14.50 0.02 -8.42
CA ARG A 72 -14.83 1.39 -8.80
C ARG A 72 -15.50 2.15 -7.65
N GLU A 73 -16.41 1.49 -6.95
CA GLU A 73 -17.08 2.10 -5.80
C GLU A 73 -16.10 2.45 -4.69
N GLU A 74 -15.17 1.54 -4.41
CA GLU A 74 -14.13 1.76 -3.42
C GLU A 74 -13.23 2.93 -3.82
N GLN A 75 -12.87 3.01 -5.11
CA GLN A 75 -12.06 4.11 -5.62
C GLN A 75 -12.76 5.46 -5.47
N LEU A 76 -14.06 5.51 -5.68
CA LEU A 76 -14.83 6.73 -5.50
C LEU A 76 -14.86 7.17 -4.03
N ILE A 77 -14.98 6.22 -3.12
CA ILE A 77 -14.93 6.50 -1.68
C ILE A 77 -13.55 7.04 -1.30
N MET A 78 -12.50 6.44 -1.82
CA MET A 78 -11.13 6.89 -1.57
C MET A 78 -10.91 8.30 -2.09
N LEU A 79 -11.43 8.61 -3.26
CA LEU A 79 -11.32 9.94 -3.84
C LEU A 79 -12.04 10.98 -2.98
N ALA A 80 -13.24 10.65 -2.47
CA ALA A 80 -13.98 11.54 -1.59
C ALA A 80 -13.23 11.80 -0.29
N ARG A 81 -12.61 10.76 0.28
CA ARG A 81 -11.79 10.90 1.50
C ARG A 81 -10.57 11.77 1.25
N PHE A 82 -9.95 11.60 0.10
CA PHE A 82 -8.80 12.42 -0.30
C PHE A 82 -9.19 13.89 -0.40
N ASP A 83 -10.33 14.17 -1.01
CA ASP A 83 -10.86 15.52 -1.16
C ASP A 83 -11.12 16.17 0.19
N LEU A 84 -11.76 15.46 1.11
CA LEU A 84 -12.03 15.96 2.45
C LEU A 84 -10.75 16.32 3.19
N GLU A 85 -9.74 15.43 3.09
CA GLU A 85 -8.46 15.68 3.74
C GLU A 85 -7.75 16.88 3.13
N LEU A 86 -7.83 17.02 1.80
CA LEU A 86 -7.23 18.15 1.11
C LEU A 86 -7.88 19.47 1.52
N GLN A 87 -9.22 19.51 1.65
CA GLN A 87 -9.93 20.69 2.10
C GLN A 87 -9.58 21.04 3.54
N HIS A 88 -9.50 20.03 4.39
CA HIS A 88 -9.09 20.21 5.77
C HIS A 88 -7.69 20.82 5.86
N TRP A 89 -6.77 20.34 5.05
CA TRP A 89 -5.42 20.87 4.97
C TRP A 89 -5.42 22.33 4.50
N LYS A 90 -6.22 22.66 3.48
CA LYS A 90 -6.33 24.03 2.97
C LYS A 90 -6.89 24.98 4.02
N ASP A 91 -7.93 24.56 4.73
CA ASP A 91 -8.54 25.37 5.78
C ASP A 91 -7.55 25.63 6.92
N LYS A 92 -6.78 24.61 7.29
CA LYS A 92 -5.77 24.72 8.34
C LYS A 92 -4.65 25.68 7.96
N ASN A 93 -4.25 25.70 6.69
CA ASN A 93 -3.18 26.58 6.22
C ASN A 93 -3.68 27.99 5.89
N LYS A 94 -4.97 28.15 5.67
CA LYS A 94 -5.56 29.45 5.34
C LYS A 94 -5.55 30.41 6.51
N ASN A 95 -5.50 29.89 7.73
CA ASN A 95 -5.56 30.68 8.97
C ASN A 95 -4.19 30.91 9.60
N SER A 96 -3.12 30.59 8.89
CA SER A 96 -1.76 30.77 9.41
C SER A 96 -1.11 32.07 8.92
#